data_eb8e347c48dcab78bf3b0dab2c0079aa
#
_entry.id   eb8e347c48dcab78bf3b0dab2c0079aa
#
_cell.length_a   1.000
_cell.length_b   1.000
_cell.length_c   1.000
_cell.angle_alpha   90.00
_cell.angle_beta   90.00
_cell.angle_gamma   90.00
#
_symmetry.space_group_name_H-M   'P 1'
#
loop_
_entity.id
_entity.type
_entity.pdbx_description
1 polymer ?
#
loop_
_entity_poly.entity_id
_entity_poly.type
_entity_poly.pdbx_seq_one_letter_code
_entity_poly.pdbx_strand_id
1 'polypeptide(L)'
;MDCSILVRPNKMLPGTLIEQVKSAMAEGDVLKALKACESEPGAMANILSAGFSHVEEGYDIIQESVGTAADLETERLMQRLTWISVCANLAPMLGLLGTVQGMIMAFGNIATAAPDVGALALAIAQALWTTAGGLVVAIPAITFYYGIRNNANKLVLRMEAMTMELIKDLRNVEVVNN
;
A
#
# COMPACT_ATOMS: atom_id res chain seq x y z
N MET A 1 10.30 10.77 2.60
CA MET A 1 8.83 10.73 2.43
C MET A 1 8.32 9.56 3.26
N ASP A 2 7.63 9.87 4.36
CA ASP A 2 7.27 8.84 5.34
C ASP A 2 6.07 8.01 4.90
N CYS A 3 6.32 6.90 4.19
CA CYS A 3 5.26 5.92 3.85
C CYS A 3 4.53 5.39 5.09
N SER A 4 5.18 5.38 6.25
CA SER A 4 4.57 5.00 7.53
C SER A 4 3.50 5.98 8.01
N ILE A 5 3.58 7.27 7.61
CA ILE A 5 2.60 8.31 7.98
C ILE A 5 1.32 8.17 7.13
N LEU A 6 1.43 7.63 5.91
CA LEU A 6 0.29 7.48 5.00
C LEU A 6 -0.68 6.38 5.43
N VAL A 7 -0.20 5.35 6.13
CA VAL A 7 -1.00 4.19 6.58
C VAL A 7 -1.34 4.29 8.08
N ARG A 8 -1.32 5.48 8.66
CA ARG A 8 -1.82 5.68 10.02
C ARG A 8 -3.34 5.54 10.05
N PRO A 9 -3.90 4.67 10.92
CA PRO A 9 -5.34 4.46 11.02
C PRO A 9 -6.12 5.77 11.26
N ASN A 10 -5.60 6.68 12.07
CA ASN A 10 -6.23 7.97 12.35
C ASN A 10 -6.33 8.92 11.13
N LYS A 11 -5.51 8.72 10.09
CA LYS A 11 -5.54 9.55 8.88
C LYS A 11 -6.40 8.92 7.78
N MET A 12 -6.52 7.60 7.77
CA MET A 12 -7.32 6.86 6.80
C MET A 12 -8.76 6.67 7.26
N LEU A 13 -8.98 6.64 8.59
CA LEU A 13 -10.28 6.52 9.26
C LEU A 13 -10.47 7.71 10.20
N PRO A 14 -10.78 8.91 9.68
CA PRO A 14 -11.03 10.07 10.54
C PRO A 14 -12.33 9.85 11.31
N GLY A 15 -12.24 9.79 12.64
CA GLY A 15 -13.40 9.58 13.52
C GLY A 15 -14.45 10.67 13.35
N THR A 16 -14.04 11.91 13.11
CA THR A 16 -14.89 13.07 12.84
C THR A 16 -15.78 12.86 11.63
N LEU A 17 -15.21 12.38 10.51
CA LEU A 17 -15.98 12.09 9.29
C LEU A 17 -17.01 10.99 9.55
N ILE A 18 -16.63 9.91 10.22
CA ILE A 18 -17.52 8.79 10.51
C ILE A 18 -18.70 9.23 11.39
N GLU A 19 -18.45 10.05 12.42
CA GLU A 19 -19.50 10.59 13.28
C GLU A 19 -20.43 11.53 12.53
N GLN A 20 -19.91 12.42 11.68
CA GLN A 20 -20.72 13.33 10.86
C GLN A 20 -21.58 12.57 9.85
N VAL A 21 -21.01 11.58 9.17
CA VAL A 21 -21.74 10.73 8.24
C VAL A 21 -22.81 9.92 8.98
N LYS A 22 -22.49 9.33 10.11
CA LYS A 22 -23.45 8.58 10.93
C LYS A 22 -24.61 9.45 11.41
N SER A 23 -24.35 10.69 11.83
CA SER A 23 -25.38 11.66 12.19
C SER A 23 -26.27 12.03 11.00
N ALA A 24 -25.67 12.31 9.84
CA ALA A 24 -26.41 12.61 8.61
C ALA A 24 -27.29 11.42 8.17
N MET A 25 -26.76 10.19 8.29
CA MET A 25 -27.50 8.98 7.99
C MET A 25 -28.68 8.74 8.94
N ALA A 26 -28.51 9.03 10.23
CA ALA A 26 -29.61 8.95 11.21
C ALA A 26 -30.72 9.97 10.92
N GLU A 27 -30.40 11.10 10.29
CA GLU A 27 -31.35 12.12 9.81
C GLU A 27 -31.95 11.78 8.43
N GLY A 28 -31.45 10.75 7.74
CA GLY A 28 -31.85 10.38 6.38
C GLY A 28 -31.36 11.35 5.30
N ASP A 29 -30.38 12.24 5.61
CA ASP A 29 -29.88 13.28 4.71
C ASP A 29 -28.59 12.83 4.03
N VAL A 30 -28.73 12.16 2.87
CA VAL A 30 -27.60 11.71 2.03
C VAL A 30 -26.77 12.87 1.50
N LEU A 31 -27.40 14.03 1.20
CA LEU A 31 -26.67 15.20 0.71
C LEU A 31 -25.77 15.79 1.79
N LYS A 32 -26.19 15.75 3.05
CA LYS A 32 -25.36 16.16 4.19
C LYS A 32 -24.19 15.22 4.39
N ALA A 33 -24.39 13.91 4.21
CA ALA A 33 -23.31 12.91 4.25
C ALA A 33 -22.29 13.12 3.13
N LEU A 34 -22.72 13.39 1.89
CA LEU A 34 -21.82 13.73 0.77
C LEU A 34 -21.01 15.00 1.02
N LYS A 35 -21.62 16.06 1.55
CA LYS A 35 -20.90 17.29 1.92
C LYS A 35 -19.87 17.05 3.02
N ALA A 36 -20.14 16.17 3.98
CA ALA A 36 -19.16 15.78 4.98
C ALA A 36 -17.96 15.09 4.33
N CYS A 37 -18.17 14.21 3.35
CA CYS A 37 -17.10 13.57 2.59
C CYS A 37 -16.26 14.57 1.77
N GLU A 38 -16.88 15.61 1.21
CA GLU A 38 -16.17 16.68 0.48
C GLU A 38 -15.33 17.55 1.40
N SER A 39 -15.76 17.76 2.65
CA SER A 39 -15.03 18.59 3.62
C SER A 39 -13.76 17.94 4.17
N GLU A 40 -13.71 16.61 4.22
CA GLU A 40 -12.57 15.82 4.69
C GLU A 40 -12.12 14.80 3.63
N PRO A 41 -11.42 15.24 2.56
CA PRO A 41 -11.03 14.35 1.45
C PRO A 41 -10.02 13.31 1.92
N GLY A 42 -10.30 12.02 1.63
CA GLY A 42 -9.47 10.90 2.01
C GLY A 42 -9.99 9.59 1.45
N ALA A 43 -9.26 8.48 1.69
CA ALA A 43 -9.66 7.16 1.20
C ALA A 43 -11.07 6.78 1.68
N MET A 44 -11.37 6.99 2.96
CA MET A 44 -12.71 6.72 3.51
C MET A 44 -13.80 7.59 2.86
N ALA A 45 -13.52 8.88 2.64
CA ALA A 45 -14.45 9.80 1.98
C ALA A 45 -14.76 9.37 0.54
N ASN A 46 -13.74 8.91 -0.21
CA ASN A 46 -13.92 8.45 -1.58
C ASN A 46 -14.80 7.18 -1.65
N ILE A 47 -14.59 6.23 -0.73
CA ILE A 47 -15.37 4.99 -0.66
C ILE A 47 -16.83 5.30 -0.26
N LEU A 48 -17.04 6.17 0.75
CA LEU A 48 -18.36 6.61 1.18
C LEU A 48 -19.11 7.35 0.06
N SER A 49 -18.44 8.30 -0.61
CA SER A 49 -19.03 9.06 -1.73
C SER A 49 -19.46 8.14 -2.87
N ALA A 50 -18.67 7.11 -3.19
CA ALA A 50 -19.03 6.13 -4.21
C ALA A 50 -20.29 5.37 -3.84
N GLY A 51 -20.44 4.97 -2.57
CA GLY A 51 -21.67 4.32 -2.09
C GLY A 51 -22.88 5.26 -2.11
N PHE A 52 -22.73 6.50 -1.63
CA PHE A 52 -23.83 7.46 -1.56
C PHE A 52 -24.29 7.96 -2.93
N SER A 53 -23.41 8.02 -3.93
CA SER A 53 -23.76 8.44 -5.29
C SER A 53 -24.75 7.48 -5.98
N HIS A 54 -24.83 6.25 -5.54
CA HIS A 54 -25.65 5.18 -6.14
C HIS A 54 -26.77 4.68 -5.22
N VAL A 55 -27.13 5.46 -4.17
CA VAL A 55 -28.15 5.04 -3.18
C VAL A 55 -29.52 4.79 -3.83
N GLU A 56 -29.87 5.52 -4.88
CA GLU A 56 -31.14 5.38 -5.60
C GLU A 56 -31.16 4.18 -6.59
N GLU A 57 -30.01 3.59 -6.91
CA GLU A 57 -29.89 2.56 -7.95
C GLU A 57 -30.04 1.12 -7.41
N GLY A 58 -30.05 0.96 -6.11
CA GLY A 58 -30.25 -0.32 -5.42
C GLY A 58 -28.98 -0.89 -4.79
N TYR A 59 -29.18 -1.82 -3.86
CA TYR A 59 -28.12 -2.31 -2.99
C TYR A 59 -26.96 -3.00 -3.72
N ASP A 60 -27.24 -3.75 -4.80
CA ASP A 60 -26.23 -4.48 -5.56
C ASP A 60 -25.26 -3.52 -6.26
N ILE A 61 -25.80 -2.41 -6.82
CA ILE A 61 -24.98 -1.37 -7.47
C ILE A 61 -24.15 -0.60 -6.46
N ILE A 62 -24.73 -0.31 -5.29
CA ILE A 62 -23.99 0.32 -4.19
C ILE A 62 -22.80 -0.57 -3.78
N GLN A 63 -23.02 -1.86 -3.59
CA GLN A 63 -21.98 -2.80 -3.19
C GLN A 63 -20.87 -2.87 -4.23
N GLU A 64 -21.20 -2.93 -5.51
CA GLU A 64 -20.23 -2.92 -6.61
C GLU A 64 -19.43 -1.61 -6.65
N SER A 65 -20.09 -0.47 -6.50
CA SER A 65 -19.45 0.85 -6.50
C SER A 65 -18.51 1.04 -5.31
N VAL A 66 -18.92 0.63 -4.11
CA VAL A 66 -18.08 0.65 -2.90
C VAL A 66 -16.87 -0.27 -3.05
N GLY A 67 -17.07 -1.50 -3.55
CA GLY A 67 -15.97 -2.43 -3.82
C GLY A 67 -14.99 -1.87 -4.83
N THR A 68 -15.47 -1.32 -5.95
CA THR A 68 -14.62 -0.68 -6.97
C THR A 68 -13.83 0.51 -6.40
N ALA A 69 -14.45 1.35 -5.58
CA ALA A 69 -13.77 2.47 -4.94
C ALA A 69 -12.70 2.00 -3.94
N ALA A 70 -12.98 0.93 -3.18
CA ALA A 70 -12.03 0.33 -2.26
C ALA A 70 -10.82 -0.27 -3.00
N ASP A 71 -11.03 -0.94 -4.13
CA ASP A 71 -9.97 -1.46 -4.98
C ASP A 71 -9.09 -0.33 -5.55
N LEU A 72 -9.70 0.76 -6.01
CA LEU A 72 -8.96 1.94 -6.48
C LEU A 72 -8.09 2.58 -5.39
N GLU A 73 -8.60 2.69 -4.16
CA GLU A 73 -7.81 3.21 -3.04
C GLU A 73 -6.68 2.25 -2.66
N THR A 74 -6.92 0.93 -2.72
CA THR A 74 -5.87 -0.07 -2.54
C THR A 74 -4.77 0.08 -3.58
N GLU A 75 -5.13 0.22 -4.86
CA GLU A 75 -4.18 0.38 -5.95
C GLU A 75 -3.36 1.68 -5.79
N ARG A 76 -4.00 2.79 -5.43
CA ARG A 76 -3.29 4.06 -5.14
C ARG A 76 -2.25 3.92 -4.03
N LEU A 77 -2.57 3.17 -2.99
CA LEU A 77 -1.62 2.87 -1.90
C LEU A 77 -0.48 1.97 -2.38
N MET A 78 -0.78 0.95 -3.18
CA MET A 78 0.22 0.03 -3.72
C MET A 78 1.19 0.74 -4.68
N GLN A 79 0.71 1.64 -5.54
CA GLN A 79 1.55 2.45 -6.41
C GLN A 79 2.61 3.27 -5.64
N ARG A 80 2.25 3.80 -4.48
CA ARG A 80 3.21 4.52 -3.62
C ARG A 80 4.26 3.61 -3.00
N LEU A 81 3.94 2.34 -2.78
CA LEU A 81 4.85 1.33 -2.23
C LEU A 81 5.74 0.69 -3.30
N THR A 82 5.44 0.88 -4.58
CA THR A 82 6.15 0.26 -5.71
C THR A 82 7.65 0.56 -5.65
N TRP A 83 8.05 1.79 -5.33
CA TRP A 83 9.46 2.15 -5.24
C TRP A 83 10.23 1.38 -4.17
N ILE A 84 9.60 1.09 -3.02
CA ILE A 84 10.22 0.28 -1.97
C ILE A 84 10.37 -1.16 -2.46
N SER A 85 9.36 -1.69 -3.15
CA SER A 85 9.40 -3.02 -3.75
C SER A 85 10.51 -3.13 -4.81
N VAL A 86 10.64 -2.14 -5.68
CA VAL A 86 11.70 -2.09 -6.70
C VAL A 86 13.08 -2.09 -6.04
N CYS A 87 13.32 -1.24 -5.05
CA CYS A 87 14.60 -1.21 -4.33
C CYS A 87 14.89 -2.55 -3.64
N ALA A 88 13.88 -3.16 -3.01
CA ALA A 88 14.00 -4.43 -2.32
C ALA A 88 14.42 -5.58 -3.26
N ASN A 89 13.92 -5.57 -4.50
CA ASN A 89 14.24 -6.57 -5.51
C ASN A 89 15.57 -6.28 -6.23
N LEU A 90 15.87 -5.02 -6.52
CA LEU A 90 17.09 -4.64 -7.25
C LEU A 90 18.35 -4.73 -6.39
N ALA A 91 18.26 -4.47 -5.07
CA ALA A 91 19.44 -4.48 -4.21
C ALA A 91 20.20 -5.83 -4.22
N PRO A 92 19.57 -7.01 -4.09
CA PRO A 92 20.27 -8.28 -4.20
C PRO A 92 20.84 -8.54 -5.59
N MET A 93 20.13 -8.09 -6.65
CA MET A 93 20.61 -8.27 -8.03
C MET A 93 21.88 -7.43 -8.29
N LEU A 94 21.93 -6.21 -7.75
CA LEU A 94 23.14 -5.38 -7.80
C LEU A 94 24.28 -5.99 -6.98
N GLY A 95 23.99 -6.61 -5.84
CA GLY A 95 24.94 -7.38 -5.07
C GLY A 95 25.53 -8.55 -5.86
N LEU A 96 24.68 -9.31 -6.54
CA LEU A 96 25.10 -10.41 -7.41
C LEU A 96 25.92 -9.90 -8.61
N LEU A 97 25.54 -8.79 -9.21
CA LEU A 97 26.33 -8.16 -10.28
C LEU A 97 27.76 -7.84 -9.81
N GLY A 98 27.90 -7.36 -8.57
CA GLY A 98 29.21 -7.11 -7.96
C GLY A 98 30.07 -8.37 -7.84
N THR A 99 29.48 -9.54 -7.52
CA THR A 99 30.27 -10.80 -7.50
C THR A 99 30.70 -11.23 -8.89
N VAL A 100 29.85 -11.10 -9.89
CA VAL A 100 30.21 -11.41 -11.29
C VAL A 100 31.35 -10.52 -11.74
N GLN A 101 31.29 -9.22 -11.48
CA GLN A 101 32.33 -8.28 -11.82
C GLN A 101 33.65 -8.58 -11.09
N GLY A 102 33.59 -8.87 -9.79
CA GLY A 102 34.77 -9.23 -9.00
C GLY A 102 35.43 -10.52 -9.47
N MET A 103 34.64 -11.52 -9.86
CA MET A 103 35.18 -12.77 -10.44
C MET A 103 35.82 -12.55 -11.83
N ILE A 104 35.21 -11.74 -12.69
CA ILE A 104 35.80 -11.38 -13.99
C ILE A 104 37.17 -10.72 -13.78
N MET A 105 37.32 -9.79 -12.85
CA MET A 105 38.58 -9.14 -12.54
C MET A 105 39.60 -10.12 -11.96
N ALA A 106 39.17 -11.00 -11.06
CA ALA A 106 40.03 -12.02 -10.45
C ALA A 106 40.65 -12.97 -11.50
N PHE A 107 39.85 -13.52 -12.40
CA PHE A 107 40.31 -14.40 -13.46
C PHE A 107 41.06 -13.66 -14.57
N GLY A 108 40.73 -12.41 -14.87
CA GLY A 108 41.46 -11.57 -15.80
C GLY A 108 42.91 -11.35 -15.38
N ASN A 109 43.16 -11.15 -14.10
CA ASN A 109 44.49 -10.98 -13.55
C ASN A 109 45.34 -12.27 -13.66
N ILE A 110 44.73 -13.44 -13.47
CA ILE A 110 45.43 -14.74 -13.60
C ILE A 110 45.82 -15.00 -15.06
N ALA A 111 45.04 -14.54 -16.03
CA ALA A 111 45.32 -14.74 -17.46
C ALA A 111 46.52 -13.92 -17.96
N THR A 112 46.89 -12.83 -17.28
CA THR A 112 47.90 -11.88 -17.73
C THR A 112 49.19 -11.89 -16.91
N ALA A 113 49.19 -12.46 -15.70
CA ALA A 113 50.31 -12.46 -14.78
C ALA A 113 50.47 -13.82 -14.07
N ALA A 114 51.64 -14.03 -13.42
CA ALA A 114 51.81 -15.20 -12.56
C ALA A 114 50.71 -15.24 -11.46
N PRO A 115 50.17 -16.44 -11.18
CA PRO A 115 49.07 -16.56 -10.24
C PRO A 115 49.47 -16.11 -8.82
N ASP A 116 48.85 -15.03 -8.31
CA ASP A 116 48.94 -14.62 -6.91
C ASP A 116 47.68 -15.07 -6.18
N VAL A 117 47.82 -16.13 -5.39
CA VAL A 117 46.71 -16.70 -4.62
C VAL A 117 46.14 -15.69 -3.60
N GLY A 118 46.99 -14.81 -3.04
CA GLY A 118 46.56 -13.79 -2.09
C GLY A 118 45.69 -12.73 -2.77
N ALA A 119 46.06 -12.24 -3.92
CA ALA A 119 45.30 -11.29 -4.71
C ALA A 119 43.96 -11.89 -5.17
N LEU A 120 43.95 -13.16 -5.57
CA LEU A 120 42.75 -13.89 -5.95
C LEU A 120 41.77 -14.02 -4.76
N ALA A 121 42.25 -14.44 -3.59
CA ALA A 121 41.44 -14.57 -2.39
C ALA A 121 40.80 -13.22 -1.96
N LEU A 122 41.59 -12.13 -2.06
CA LEU A 122 41.09 -10.79 -1.74
C LEU A 122 39.97 -10.35 -2.72
N ALA A 123 40.15 -10.59 -4.02
CA ALA A 123 39.17 -10.25 -5.04
C ALA A 123 37.84 -11.02 -4.82
N ILE A 124 37.90 -12.30 -4.47
CA ILE A 124 36.71 -13.10 -4.11
C ILE A 124 36.05 -12.57 -2.85
N ALA A 125 36.81 -12.25 -1.81
CA ALA A 125 36.31 -11.70 -0.58
C ALA A 125 35.57 -10.36 -0.82
N GLN A 126 36.13 -9.47 -1.62
CA GLN A 126 35.50 -8.20 -2.00
C GLN A 126 34.20 -8.43 -2.78
N ALA A 127 34.19 -9.39 -3.70
CA ALA A 127 33.00 -9.77 -4.44
C ALA A 127 31.87 -10.24 -3.52
N LEU A 128 32.15 -11.08 -2.52
CA LEU A 128 31.16 -11.56 -1.54
C LEU A 128 30.59 -10.42 -0.68
N TRP A 129 31.40 -9.40 -0.35
CA TRP A 129 30.95 -8.22 0.38
C TRP A 129 29.86 -7.43 -0.37
N THR A 130 29.92 -7.37 -1.69
CA THR A 130 28.87 -6.67 -2.48
C THR A 130 27.53 -7.39 -2.37
N THR A 131 27.51 -8.71 -2.38
CA THR A 131 26.27 -9.49 -2.18
C THR A 131 25.73 -9.33 -0.76
N ALA A 132 26.61 -9.38 0.24
CA ALA A 132 26.21 -9.13 1.63
C ALA A 132 25.59 -7.73 1.78
N GLY A 133 26.19 -6.70 1.20
CA GLY A 133 25.65 -5.34 1.16
C GLY A 133 24.28 -5.26 0.51
N GLY A 134 24.06 -5.92 -0.63
CA GLY A 134 22.78 -6.02 -1.31
C GLY A 134 21.69 -6.65 -0.43
N LEU A 135 22.03 -7.71 0.30
CA LEU A 135 21.09 -8.39 1.22
C LEU A 135 20.77 -7.53 2.46
N VAL A 136 21.74 -6.82 3.02
CA VAL A 136 21.53 -5.91 4.16
C VAL A 136 20.52 -4.82 3.82
N VAL A 137 20.46 -4.36 2.58
CA VAL A 137 19.46 -3.38 2.12
C VAL A 137 18.12 -4.06 1.82
N ALA A 138 18.15 -5.21 1.16
CA ALA A 138 16.94 -5.90 0.70
C ALA A 138 16.06 -6.41 1.85
N ILE A 139 16.67 -7.03 2.87
CA ILE A 139 15.91 -7.66 3.97
C ILE A 139 15.02 -6.66 4.71
N PRO A 140 15.51 -5.51 5.21
CA PRO A 140 14.63 -4.53 5.84
C PRO A 140 13.62 -3.93 4.85
N ALA A 141 14.02 -3.64 3.60
CA ALA A 141 13.12 -3.08 2.60
C ALA A 141 11.93 -4.00 2.31
N ILE A 142 12.15 -5.30 2.14
CA ILE A 142 11.10 -6.31 1.96
C ILE A 142 10.19 -6.38 3.19
N THR A 143 10.77 -6.40 4.38
CA THR A 143 10.01 -6.47 5.65
C THR A 143 9.07 -5.28 5.81
N PHE A 144 9.57 -4.06 5.56
CA PHE A 144 8.76 -2.84 5.61
C PHE A 144 7.68 -2.82 4.52
N TYR A 145 8.02 -3.24 3.30
CA TYR A 145 7.07 -3.31 2.18
C TYR A 145 5.86 -4.18 2.53
N TYR A 146 6.09 -5.43 2.93
CA TYR A 146 5.01 -6.34 3.28
C TYR A 146 4.24 -5.92 4.54
N GLY A 147 4.91 -5.35 5.53
CA GLY A 147 4.28 -4.80 6.73
C GLY A 147 3.29 -3.69 6.41
N ILE A 148 3.71 -2.70 5.60
CA ILE A 148 2.87 -1.57 5.20
C ILE A 148 1.74 -2.05 4.29
N ARG A 149 2.03 -2.91 3.30
CA ARG A 149 1.04 -3.48 2.39
C ARG A 149 -0.08 -4.21 3.14
N ASN A 150 0.27 -5.07 4.08
CA ASN A 150 -0.70 -5.82 4.86
C ASN A 150 -1.58 -4.92 5.73
N ASN A 151 -1.00 -3.88 6.35
CA ASN A 151 -1.75 -2.90 7.12
C ASN A 151 -2.67 -2.06 6.24
N ALA A 152 -2.23 -1.65 5.04
CA ALA A 152 -3.05 -0.91 4.08
C ALA A 152 -4.28 -1.73 3.66
N ASN A 153 -4.10 -2.98 3.26
CA ASN A 153 -5.19 -3.86 2.88
C ASN A 153 -6.22 -4.05 4.02
N LYS A 154 -5.74 -4.26 5.26
CA LYS A 154 -6.63 -4.38 6.42
C LYS A 154 -7.44 -3.11 6.67
N LEU A 155 -6.85 -1.93 6.46
CA LEU A 155 -7.53 -0.66 6.64
C LEU A 155 -8.60 -0.43 5.57
N VAL A 156 -8.30 -0.73 4.30
CA VAL A 156 -9.28 -0.60 3.21
C VAL A 156 -10.46 -1.55 3.41
N LEU A 157 -10.22 -2.82 3.74
CA LEU A 157 -11.29 -3.77 4.06
C LEU A 157 -12.18 -3.30 5.23
N ARG A 158 -11.60 -2.63 6.23
CA ARG A 158 -12.38 -2.02 7.31
C ARG A 158 -13.22 -0.85 6.83
N MET A 159 -12.67 0.01 5.98
CA MET A 159 -13.41 1.13 5.39
C MET A 159 -14.58 0.65 4.56
N GLU A 160 -14.38 -0.36 3.72
CA GLU A 160 -15.42 -1.00 2.93
C GLU A 160 -16.54 -1.56 3.83
N ALA A 161 -16.19 -2.37 4.84
CA ALA A 161 -17.15 -2.94 5.77
C ALA A 161 -17.95 -1.87 6.53
N MET A 162 -17.29 -0.81 7.01
CA MET A 162 -17.97 0.31 7.70
C MET A 162 -18.89 1.09 6.76
N THR A 163 -18.47 1.31 5.51
CA THR A 163 -19.31 1.96 4.49
C THR A 163 -20.57 1.15 4.23
N MET A 164 -20.46 -0.16 4.07
CA MET A 164 -21.60 -1.05 3.86
C MET A 164 -22.54 -1.10 5.08
N GLU A 165 -21.99 -1.04 6.30
CA GLU A 165 -22.79 -0.96 7.52
C GLU A 165 -23.59 0.34 7.58
N LEU A 166 -22.97 1.50 7.30
CA LEU A 166 -23.63 2.80 7.27
C LEU A 166 -24.75 2.88 6.23
N ILE A 167 -24.53 2.29 5.05
CA ILE A 167 -25.53 2.28 3.97
C ILE A 167 -26.69 1.33 4.28
N LYS A 168 -26.43 0.22 4.96
CA LYS A 168 -27.48 -0.72 5.38
C LYS A 168 -28.50 -0.09 6.34
N ASP A 169 -28.05 0.83 7.19
CA ASP A 169 -28.91 1.56 8.09
C ASP A 169 -29.92 2.44 7.33
N LEU A 170 -29.55 3.02 6.17
CA LEU A 170 -30.47 3.75 5.28
C LEU A 170 -31.62 2.88 4.78
N ARG A 171 -31.34 1.65 4.36
CA ARG A 171 -32.38 0.74 3.87
C ARG A 171 -33.46 0.46 4.91
N ASN A 172 -33.06 0.45 6.18
CA ASN A 172 -34.02 0.23 7.28
C ASN A 172 -34.89 1.47 7.56
N VAL A 173 -34.38 2.67 7.24
CA VAL A 173 -35.14 3.94 7.40
C VAL A 173 -36.17 4.12 6.28
N GLU A 174 -35.84 3.76 5.02
CA GLU A 174 -36.80 3.83 3.91
C GLU A 174 -37.96 2.83 4.05
N VAL A 175 -37.71 1.64 4.57
CA VAL A 175 -38.74 0.60 4.77
C VAL A 175 -39.76 1.01 5.88
N VAL A 176 -39.38 1.89 6.81
CA VAL A 176 -40.25 2.36 7.88
C VAL A 176 -41.15 3.53 7.44
N ASN A 177 -40.79 4.23 6.35
CA ASN A 177 -41.56 5.39 5.83
C ASN A 177 -42.53 5.04 4.68
N ASN A 178 -42.67 3.78 4.30
CA ASN A 178 -43.67 3.23 3.37
C ASN A 178 -44.65 2.31 4.12
#